data_5cd786e5b3c85150edc7447b610b973a
#
_entry.id   5cd786e5b3c85150edc7447b610b973a
#
_cell.length_a   1.000
_cell.length_b   1.000
_cell.length_c   1.000
_cell.angle_alpha   90.00
_cell.angle_beta   90.00
_cell.angle_gamma   90.00
#
_symmetry.space_group_name_H-M   'P 1'
#
loop_
_entity.id
_entity.type
_entity.pdbx_description
1 polymer ?
#
loop_
_entity_poly.entity_id
_entity_poly.type
_entity_poly.pdbx_seq_one_letter_code
_entity_poly.pdbx_strand_id
1 'polypeptide(L)'
;MQYSEGQLGRVFVLRIDEGEDFLAALQEFVRKKEIRTGSVFFLGALREGRMVTGPEKPIIPPEPHFVFFEGGWEVFGMGTIFPGDEGPMVHYHASVGRAGHALTGCLRERAVTYLLVEAVVIEFTGLAIRREFDEKTGVHLPVHGTEGGTPEKAKGTGDESSRKETTGREDKEGDGDLSGGLAAIIRDLTRRPAS
;
A
#
# COMPACT_ATOMS: atom_id res chain seq x y z
N MET A 1 -14.39 -6.58 12.87
CA MET A 1 -13.40 -7.26 12.00
C MET A 1 -14.17 -8.08 10.98
N GLN A 2 -13.78 -8.03 9.70
CA GLN A 2 -14.35 -8.85 8.61
C GLN A 2 -13.27 -9.82 8.14
N TYR A 3 -13.64 -11.01 7.72
CA TYR A 3 -12.71 -12.02 7.19
C TYR A 3 -13.39 -12.91 6.15
N SER A 4 -12.58 -13.52 5.30
CA SER A 4 -12.99 -14.62 4.42
C SER A 4 -11.93 -15.71 4.52
N GLU A 5 -12.36 -16.96 4.40
CA GLU A 5 -11.47 -18.12 4.35
C GLU A 5 -11.32 -18.58 2.90
N GLY A 6 -10.12 -19.01 2.53
CA GLY A 6 -9.80 -19.50 1.20
C GLY A 6 -8.61 -20.44 1.22
N GLN A 7 -8.11 -20.80 0.04
CA GLN A 7 -7.00 -21.74 -0.14
C GLN A 7 -5.91 -21.09 -1.00
N LEU A 8 -4.69 -21.64 -0.93
CA LEU A 8 -3.62 -21.30 -1.84
C LEU A 8 -3.88 -21.88 -3.22
N GLY A 9 -3.73 -21.07 -4.24
CA GLY A 9 -3.77 -21.45 -5.65
C GLY A 9 -2.36 -21.57 -6.24
N ARG A 10 -2.19 -21.01 -7.44
CA ARG A 10 -0.91 -21.02 -8.16
C ARG A 10 0.11 -20.10 -7.52
N VAL A 11 1.38 -20.47 -7.65
CA VAL A 11 2.53 -19.62 -7.25
C VAL A 11 3.34 -19.30 -8.50
N PHE A 12 3.76 -18.03 -8.61
CA PHE A 12 4.60 -17.55 -9.70
C PHE A 12 5.80 -16.80 -9.13
N VAL A 13 6.96 -17.02 -9.74
CA VAL A 13 8.16 -16.25 -9.47
C VAL A 13 8.46 -15.42 -10.72
N LEU A 14 8.58 -14.12 -10.54
CA LEU A 14 8.81 -13.15 -11.61
C LEU A 14 10.15 -12.47 -11.40
N ARG A 15 10.79 -12.15 -12.52
CA ARG A 15 11.90 -11.20 -12.60
C ARG A 15 11.43 -10.05 -13.48
N ILE A 16 11.53 -8.84 -12.96
CA ILE A 16 11.28 -7.59 -13.69
C ILE A 16 12.63 -6.95 -13.93
N ASP A 17 12.95 -6.69 -15.21
CA ASP A 17 14.28 -6.28 -15.64
C ASP A 17 14.47 -4.75 -15.54
N GLU A 18 15.73 -4.35 -15.66
CA GLU A 18 16.18 -2.96 -15.67
C GLU A 18 15.35 -2.08 -16.63
N GLY A 19 14.85 -0.96 -16.11
CA GLY A 19 14.10 0.02 -16.89
C GLY A 19 12.61 -0.26 -17.05
N GLU A 20 12.13 -1.46 -16.71
CA GLU A 20 10.70 -1.76 -16.73
C GLU A 20 9.99 -1.04 -15.56
N ASP A 21 8.75 -0.60 -15.80
CA ASP A 21 7.88 -0.14 -14.73
C ASP A 21 7.30 -1.36 -13.99
N PHE A 22 7.77 -1.59 -12.76
CA PHE A 22 7.37 -2.71 -11.92
C PHE A 22 5.86 -2.79 -11.72
N LEU A 23 5.18 -1.64 -11.48
CA LEU A 23 3.75 -1.64 -11.22
C LEU A 23 2.95 -2.01 -12.47
N ALA A 24 3.34 -1.47 -13.63
CA ALA A 24 2.71 -1.76 -14.91
C ALA A 24 2.94 -3.23 -15.33
N ALA A 25 4.18 -3.72 -15.22
CA ALA A 25 4.53 -5.10 -15.56
C ALA A 25 3.75 -6.12 -14.71
N LEU A 26 3.64 -5.86 -13.40
CA LEU A 26 2.89 -6.76 -12.52
C LEU A 26 1.38 -6.69 -12.77
N GLN A 27 0.83 -5.51 -13.04
CA GLN A 27 -0.58 -5.35 -13.37
C GLN A 27 -0.96 -6.09 -14.66
N GLU A 28 -0.09 -6.02 -15.69
CA GLU A 28 -0.26 -6.76 -16.95
C GLU A 28 -0.18 -8.27 -16.71
N PHE A 29 0.81 -8.73 -15.94
CA PHE A 29 0.97 -10.14 -15.57
C PHE A 29 -0.27 -10.69 -14.89
N VAL A 30 -0.80 -10.00 -13.88
CA VAL A 30 -1.98 -10.39 -13.12
C VAL A 30 -3.20 -10.53 -14.03
N ARG A 31 -3.40 -9.57 -14.97
CA ARG A 31 -4.47 -9.63 -15.97
C ARG A 31 -4.28 -10.82 -16.92
N LYS A 32 -3.08 -10.99 -17.48
CA LYS A 32 -2.76 -12.09 -18.44
C LYS A 32 -2.92 -13.47 -17.83
N LYS A 33 -2.64 -13.62 -16.53
CA LYS A 33 -2.79 -14.88 -15.80
C LYS A 33 -4.15 -15.06 -15.17
N GLU A 34 -5.05 -14.07 -15.33
CA GLU A 34 -6.42 -14.07 -14.79
C GLU A 34 -6.45 -14.29 -13.27
N ILE A 35 -5.45 -13.72 -12.56
CA ILE A 35 -5.38 -13.81 -11.10
C ILE A 35 -6.39 -12.83 -10.51
N ARG A 36 -7.44 -13.35 -9.91
CA ARG A 36 -8.51 -12.53 -9.32
C ARG A 36 -8.19 -12.10 -7.90
N THR A 37 -7.69 -13.02 -7.09
CA THR A 37 -7.34 -12.78 -5.70
C THR A 37 -5.95 -13.33 -5.40
N GLY A 38 -5.16 -12.61 -4.64
CA GLY A 38 -3.80 -13.04 -4.33
C GLY A 38 -3.01 -12.00 -3.55
N SER A 39 -1.74 -12.32 -3.37
CA SER A 39 -0.74 -11.42 -2.82
C SER A 39 0.54 -11.47 -3.63
N VAL A 40 1.31 -10.40 -3.59
CA VAL A 40 2.65 -10.34 -4.14
C VAL A 40 3.62 -9.90 -3.05
N PHE A 41 4.77 -10.54 -3.00
CA PHE A 41 5.94 -10.13 -2.22
C PHE A 41 7.04 -9.80 -3.21
N PHE A 42 7.80 -8.74 -2.95
CA PHE A 42 8.85 -8.33 -3.87
C PHE A 42 10.04 -7.71 -3.14
N LEU A 43 11.20 -7.86 -3.75
CA LEU A 43 12.45 -7.27 -3.33
C LEU A 43 13.31 -6.93 -4.56
N GLY A 44 14.29 -6.05 -4.38
CA GLY A 44 15.19 -5.63 -5.46
C GLY A 44 15.54 -4.16 -5.35
N ALA A 45 15.67 -3.47 -6.49
CA ALA A 45 15.99 -2.06 -6.49
C ALA A 45 15.16 -1.26 -7.51
N LEU A 46 14.89 -0.01 -7.17
CA LEU A 46 14.17 0.96 -8.01
C LEU A 46 15.07 2.17 -8.27
N ARG A 47 14.98 2.74 -9.50
CA ARG A 47 15.69 3.98 -9.83
C ARG A 47 14.87 5.23 -9.62
N GLU A 48 13.56 5.11 -9.70
CA GLU A 48 12.62 6.18 -9.42
C GLU A 48 11.25 5.64 -9.04
N GLY A 49 10.50 6.41 -8.28
CA GLY A 49 9.13 6.06 -7.96
C GLY A 49 8.40 7.16 -7.22
N ARG A 50 7.09 6.93 -7.06
CA ARG A 50 6.20 7.80 -6.31
C ARG A 50 5.52 7.00 -5.19
N MET A 51 5.52 7.57 -4.00
CA MET A 51 4.91 6.95 -2.81
C MET A 51 3.97 7.92 -2.11
N VAL A 52 2.94 7.37 -1.47
CA VAL A 52 2.17 8.06 -0.44
C VAL A 52 2.68 7.57 0.91
N THR A 53 3.31 8.46 1.67
CA THR A 53 3.96 8.14 2.96
C THR A 53 3.06 8.40 4.17
N GLY A 54 1.77 8.59 3.94
CA GLY A 54 0.76 8.88 4.96
C GLY A 54 0.36 10.36 4.98
N PRO A 55 -0.80 10.68 5.55
CA PRO A 55 -1.23 12.05 5.80
C PRO A 55 -0.57 12.63 7.06
N GLU A 56 -0.41 13.94 7.15
CA GLU A 56 0.03 14.60 8.39
C GLU A 56 -0.97 14.39 9.55
N LYS A 57 -2.26 14.34 9.22
CA LYS A 57 -3.34 14.17 10.19
C LYS A 57 -4.18 12.94 9.85
N PRO A 58 -4.61 12.15 10.85
CA PRO A 58 -5.49 10.99 10.64
C PRO A 58 -6.95 11.43 10.43
N ILE A 59 -7.22 12.21 9.38
CA ILE A 59 -8.55 12.69 8.98
C ILE A 59 -9.16 11.78 7.92
N ILE A 60 -10.48 11.84 7.77
CA ILE A 60 -11.25 11.10 6.75
C ILE A 60 -12.11 12.11 5.98
N PRO A 61 -11.99 12.17 4.64
CA PRO A 61 -11.04 11.44 3.78
C PRO A 61 -9.58 11.86 4.02
N PRO A 62 -8.60 10.93 3.82
CA PRO A 62 -7.19 11.23 4.02
C PRO A 62 -6.66 12.17 2.93
N GLU A 63 -5.81 13.11 3.32
CA GLU A 63 -5.04 13.93 2.39
C GLU A 63 -3.71 13.23 2.10
N PRO A 64 -3.47 12.72 0.86
CA PRO A 64 -2.27 11.95 0.58
C PRO A 64 -1.02 12.84 0.53
N HIS A 65 0.01 12.44 1.28
CA HIS A 65 1.33 13.06 1.19
C HIS A 65 2.20 12.29 0.19
N PHE A 66 2.40 12.88 -0.98
CA PHE A 66 3.21 12.27 -2.04
C PHE A 66 4.68 12.61 -1.89
N VAL A 67 5.53 11.59 -2.01
CA VAL A 67 6.99 11.71 -2.06
C VAL A 67 7.50 11.05 -3.32
N PHE A 68 8.41 11.74 -4.03
CA PHE A 68 9.17 11.19 -5.15
C PHE A 68 10.55 10.80 -4.69
N PHE A 69 11.07 9.71 -5.22
CA PHE A 69 12.46 9.32 -5.03
C PHE A 69 13.10 9.01 -6.39
N GLU A 70 14.40 9.32 -6.51
CA GLU A 70 15.22 9.12 -7.70
C GLU A 70 16.62 8.65 -7.28
N GLY A 71 17.27 7.84 -8.13
CA GLY A 71 18.57 7.22 -7.89
C GLY A 71 18.41 5.74 -7.56
N GLY A 72 19.48 5.04 -7.19
CA GLY A 72 19.42 3.62 -6.81
C GLY A 72 18.89 3.46 -5.39
N TRP A 73 17.71 2.87 -5.24
CA TRP A 73 17.06 2.59 -3.96
C TRP A 73 16.77 1.09 -3.84
N GLU A 74 17.18 0.47 -2.75
CA GLU A 74 16.71 -0.86 -2.39
C GLU A 74 15.21 -0.82 -2.14
N VAL A 75 14.49 -1.87 -2.51
CA VAL A 75 13.05 -2.00 -2.26
C VAL A 75 12.72 -3.35 -1.65
N PHE A 76 11.82 -3.33 -0.68
CA PHE A 76 11.14 -4.50 -0.14
C PHE A 76 9.67 -4.16 0.09
N GLY A 77 8.76 -5.05 -0.31
CA GLY A 77 7.37 -4.76 -0.15
C GLY A 77 6.43 -5.92 -0.40
N MET A 78 5.14 -5.61 -0.27
CA MET A 78 4.07 -6.53 -0.57
C MET A 78 2.87 -5.81 -1.18
N GLY A 79 2.00 -6.58 -1.83
CA GLY A 79 0.72 -6.09 -2.33
C GLY A 79 -0.38 -7.11 -2.21
N THR A 80 -1.62 -6.63 -2.24
CA THR A 80 -2.82 -7.46 -2.33
C THR A 80 -3.47 -7.29 -3.68
N ILE A 81 -3.91 -8.39 -4.28
CA ILE A 81 -4.59 -8.46 -5.58
C ILE A 81 -6.04 -8.80 -5.30
N PHE A 82 -6.97 -7.89 -5.56
CA PHE A 82 -8.40 -8.13 -5.44
C PHE A 82 -9.15 -7.58 -6.64
N PRO A 83 -10.30 -8.16 -7.05
CA PRO A 83 -11.12 -7.63 -8.12
C PRO A 83 -11.60 -6.20 -7.78
N GLY A 84 -11.55 -5.31 -8.75
CA GLY A 84 -12.22 -4.03 -8.77
C GLY A 84 -13.22 -3.97 -9.93
N ASP A 85 -13.73 -2.78 -10.24
CA ASP A 85 -14.76 -2.60 -11.28
C ASP A 85 -14.23 -2.87 -12.69
N GLU A 86 -12.96 -2.53 -12.96
CA GLU A 86 -12.31 -2.69 -14.27
C GLU A 86 -11.37 -3.91 -14.34
N GLY A 87 -11.46 -4.83 -13.38
CA GLY A 87 -10.60 -6.01 -13.30
C GLY A 87 -9.77 -6.06 -12.02
N PRO A 88 -8.70 -6.89 -11.99
CA PRO A 88 -7.88 -7.01 -10.78
C PRO A 88 -7.15 -5.70 -10.47
N MET A 89 -7.26 -5.26 -9.22
CA MET A 89 -6.54 -4.11 -8.67
C MET A 89 -5.44 -4.59 -7.72
N VAL A 90 -4.23 -4.09 -7.92
CA VAL A 90 -3.12 -4.38 -7.01
C VAL A 90 -2.84 -3.15 -6.15
N HIS A 91 -2.77 -3.35 -4.84
CA HIS A 91 -2.44 -2.32 -3.87
C HIS A 91 -1.13 -2.68 -3.19
N TYR A 92 -0.12 -1.82 -3.30
CA TYR A 92 1.26 -2.07 -2.85
C TYR A 92 1.63 -1.20 -1.67
N HIS A 93 2.26 -1.80 -0.67
CA HIS A 93 3.06 -1.09 0.31
C HIS A 93 4.51 -1.56 0.23
N ALA A 94 5.42 -0.61 0.32
CA ALA A 94 6.85 -0.88 0.25
C ALA A 94 7.65 0.00 1.21
N SER A 95 8.82 -0.48 1.57
CA SER A 95 9.89 0.35 2.10
C SER A 95 10.98 0.45 1.04
N VAL A 96 11.43 1.68 0.75
CA VAL A 96 12.61 1.92 -0.07
C VAL A 96 13.71 2.53 0.78
N GLY A 97 14.95 2.07 0.59
CA GLY A 97 16.09 2.47 1.41
C GLY A 97 17.32 2.84 0.59
N ARG A 98 18.02 3.92 1.00
CA ARG A 98 19.27 4.38 0.39
C ARG A 98 20.11 5.14 1.39
N ALA A 99 21.40 4.78 1.54
CA ALA A 99 22.40 5.54 2.31
C ALA A 99 21.92 5.96 3.73
N GLY A 100 21.27 5.04 4.46
CA GLY A 100 20.76 5.29 5.82
C GLY A 100 19.42 6.00 5.88
N HIS A 101 18.80 6.34 4.75
CA HIS A 101 17.45 6.88 4.67
C HIS A 101 16.46 5.80 4.21
N ALA A 102 15.23 5.86 4.72
CA ALA A 102 14.15 4.98 4.29
C ALA A 102 12.84 5.75 4.16
N LEU A 103 12.04 5.38 3.16
CA LEU A 103 10.67 5.82 2.98
C LEU A 103 9.78 4.58 3.01
N THR A 104 8.67 4.65 3.71
CA THR A 104 7.69 3.56 3.75
C THR A 104 6.30 4.11 3.44
N GLY A 105 5.57 3.42 2.56
CA GLY A 105 4.25 3.86 2.18
C GLY A 105 3.67 3.08 1.00
N CYS A 106 2.64 3.64 0.41
CA CYS A 106 1.95 3.07 -0.73
C CYS A 106 2.63 3.48 -2.03
N LEU A 107 3.17 2.52 -2.80
CA LEU A 107 3.67 2.80 -4.17
C LEU A 107 2.51 3.19 -5.08
N ARG A 108 2.69 4.25 -5.85
CA ARG A 108 1.67 4.83 -6.72
C ARG A 108 2.24 5.20 -8.10
N GLU A 109 1.37 5.09 -9.11
CA GLU A 109 1.57 5.57 -10.47
C GLU A 109 2.76 4.94 -11.20
N ARG A 110 3.98 5.03 -10.68
CA ARG A 110 5.20 4.56 -11.34
C ARG A 110 6.25 4.10 -10.33
N ALA A 111 6.94 3.00 -10.69
CA ALA A 111 8.11 2.50 -9.98
C ALA A 111 9.04 1.81 -10.96
N VAL A 112 10.09 2.51 -11.42
CA VAL A 112 11.01 2.00 -12.45
C VAL A 112 12.10 1.16 -11.80
N THR A 113 12.26 -0.04 -12.30
CA THR A 113 13.26 -1.01 -11.84
C THR A 113 14.69 -0.52 -12.10
N TYR A 114 15.56 -0.65 -11.11
CA TYR A 114 17.01 -0.56 -11.24
C TYR A 114 17.61 -1.93 -10.99
N LEU A 115 18.46 -2.39 -11.92
CA LEU A 115 19.01 -3.74 -11.99
C LEU A 115 17.91 -4.80 -12.17
N LEU A 116 17.21 -5.15 -11.11
CA LEU A 116 16.08 -6.08 -11.15
C LEU A 116 15.14 -5.92 -9.93
N VAL A 117 13.91 -6.39 -10.09
CA VAL A 117 12.99 -6.69 -9.01
C VAL A 117 12.56 -8.15 -9.13
N GLU A 118 12.71 -8.91 -8.05
CA GLU A 118 12.16 -10.26 -7.91
C GLU A 118 10.79 -10.16 -7.24
N ALA A 119 9.79 -10.86 -7.77
CA ALA A 119 8.47 -10.90 -7.18
C ALA A 119 7.90 -12.32 -7.10
N VAL A 120 7.29 -12.65 -5.98
CA VAL A 120 6.56 -13.90 -5.76
C VAL A 120 5.07 -13.56 -5.69
N VAL A 121 4.29 -14.04 -6.65
CA VAL A 121 2.83 -13.89 -6.67
C VAL A 121 2.21 -15.19 -6.20
N ILE A 122 1.35 -15.11 -5.20
CA ILE A 122 0.59 -16.21 -4.63
C ILE A 122 -0.88 -15.97 -4.91
N GLU A 123 -1.51 -16.82 -5.71
CA GLU A 123 -2.93 -16.78 -5.96
C GLU A 123 -3.70 -17.36 -4.77
N PHE A 124 -4.84 -16.74 -4.45
CA PHE A 124 -5.81 -17.29 -3.51
C PHE A 124 -7.06 -17.76 -4.26
N THR A 125 -7.67 -18.83 -3.78
CA THR A 125 -8.91 -19.39 -4.33
C THR A 125 -9.98 -19.52 -3.25
N GLY A 126 -11.26 -19.53 -3.63
CA GLY A 126 -12.37 -19.64 -2.68
C GLY A 126 -12.64 -18.39 -1.86
N LEU A 127 -12.04 -17.24 -2.22
CA LEU A 127 -12.27 -15.97 -1.52
C LEU A 127 -13.36 -15.14 -2.20
N ALA A 128 -14.40 -14.78 -1.46
CA ALA A 128 -15.38 -13.78 -1.87
C ALA A 128 -14.97 -12.41 -1.34
N ILE A 129 -14.04 -11.74 -2.04
CA ILE A 129 -13.53 -10.42 -1.70
C ILE A 129 -13.36 -9.57 -2.96
N ARG A 130 -13.65 -8.28 -2.88
CA ARG A 130 -13.42 -7.29 -3.94
C ARG A 130 -13.09 -5.92 -3.36
N ARG A 131 -12.56 -5.01 -4.18
CA ARG A 131 -12.40 -3.60 -3.82
C ARG A 131 -13.60 -2.82 -4.32
N GLU A 132 -14.20 -2.07 -3.40
CA GLU A 132 -15.31 -1.15 -3.70
C GLU A 132 -14.93 0.26 -3.27
N PHE A 133 -15.37 1.24 -4.06
CA PHE A 133 -15.18 2.65 -3.69
C PHE A 133 -16.04 2.99 -2.47
N ASP A 134 -15.40 3.53 -1.43
CA ASP A 134 -16.07 4.00 -0.23
C ASP A 134 -16.10 5.53 -0.22
N GLU A 135 -17.28 6.11 -0.38
CA GLU A 135 -17.50 7.57 -0.44
C GLU A 135 -17.00 8.29 0.82
N LYS A 136 -17.09 7.65 1.98
CA LYS A 136 -16.67 8.25 3.24
C LYS A 136 -15.15 8.43 3.32
N THR A 137 -14.39 7.45 2.87
CA THR A 137 -12.92 7.48 2.91
C THR A 137 -12.31 7.98 1.61
N GLY A 138 -13.07 8.00 0.50
CA GLY A 138 -12.59 8.41 -0.82
C GLY A 138 -11.61 7.42 -1.46
N VAL A 139 -11.54 6.17 -0.96
CA VAL A 139 -10.65 5.13 -1.46
C VAL A 139 -11.37 3.81 -1.68
N HIS A 140 -10.76 2.92 -2.49
CA HIS A 140 -11.29 1.57 -2.69
C HIS A 140 -10.86 0.68 -1.53
N LEU A 141 -11.83 0.22 -0.73
CA LEU A 141 -11.62 -0.66 0.40
C LEU A 141 -11.93 -2.12 0.02
N PRO A 142 -11.25 -3.11 0.65
CA PRO A 142 -11.62 -4.51 0.50
C PRO A 142 -12.95 -4.78 1.21
N VAL A 143 -13.91 -5.34 0.48
CA VAL A 143 -15.23 -5.75 0.99
C VAL A 143 -15.35 -7.26 0.87
N HIS A 144 -15.72 -7.90 1.96
CA HIS A 144 -15.93 -9.33 2.02
C HIS A 144 -17.39 -9.65 1.70
N GLY A 145 -17.62 -10.55 0.72
CA GLY A 145 -18.91 -11.06 0.34
C GLY A 145 -19.12 -12.50 0.82
N THR A 146 -20.35 -12.96 0.78
CA THR A 146 -20.66 -14.40 0.87
C THR A 146 -20.51 -15.02 -0.52
N GLU A 147 -20.01 -16.27 -0.62
CA GLU A 147 -19.97 -16.99 -1.89
C GLU A 147 -21.38 -17.00 -2.52
N GLY A 148 -21.52 -16.36 -3.69
CA GLY A 148 -22.78 -16.35 -4.47
C GLY A 148 -23.81 -15.28 -4.10
N GLY A 149 -23.51 -14.32 -3.21
CA GLY A 149 -24.44 -13.27 -2.78
C GLY A 149 -23.86 -11.88 -2.88
N THR A 150 -24.74 -10.91 -3.16
CA THR A 150 -24.48 -9.48 -2.99
C THR A 150 -24.02 -9.24 -1.53
N PRO A 151 -23.05 -8.35 -1.27
CA PRO A 151 -22.57 -8.10 0.10
C PRO A 151 -23.73 -7.63 0.98
N GLU A 152 -24.06 -8.42 1.99
CA GLU A 152 -25.03 -8.03 2.99
C GLU A 152 -24.37 -6.98 3.89
N LYS A 153 -24.91 -5.75 3.89
CA LYS A 153 -24.48 -4.69 4.80
C LYS A 153 -24.68 -5.22 6.24
N ALA A 154 -23.58 -5.44 6.94
CA ALA A 154 -23.64 -5.80 8.36
C ALA A 154 -24.45 -4.77 9.11
N LYS A 155 -25.64 -5.17 9.62
CA LYS A 155 -26.42 -4.39 10.58
C LYS A 155 -25.60 -4.26 11.83
N GLY A 156 -25.19 -3.04 12.18
CA GLY A 156 -24.55 -2.75 13.44
C GLY A 156 -25.49 -3.15 14.58
N THR A 157 -25.12 -4.19 15.31
CA THR A 157 -25.67 -4.44 16.63
C THR A 157 -25.08 -3.41 17.57
N GLY A 158 -25.86 -2.36 17.83
CA GLY A 158 -25.55 -1.43 18.90
C GLY A 158 -25.66 -2.16 20.24
N ASP A 159 -24.55 -2.30 20.92
CA ASP A 159 -24.53 -2.60 22.33
C ASP A 159 -24.21 -1.30 23.08
N GLU A 160 -25.28 -0.65 23.55
CA GLU A 160 -25.24 0.43 24.52
C GLU A 160 -25.15 -0.19 25.93
N SER A 161 -23.96 -0.28 26.49
CA SER A 161 -23.88 -0.34 27.95
C SER A 161 -22.56 0.19 28.49
N SER A 162 -22.75 1.23 29.33
CA SER A 162 -21.87 1.69 30.40
C SER A 162 -20.56 2.39 30.05
N ARG A 163 -20.63 3.70 29.81
CA ARG A 163 -19.54 4.64 30.14
C ARG A 163 -19.62 4.99 31.66
N LYS A 164 -18.60 4.56 32.38
CA LYS A 164 -18.25 5.19 33.67
C LYS A 164 -17.19 6.25 33.40
N GLU A 165 -17.52 7.47 33.79
CA GLU A 165 -16.61 8.61 33.87
C GLU A 165 -15.48 8.32 34.87
N THR A 166 -14.23 8.56 34.44
CA THR A 166 -13.15 8.88 35.39
C THR A 166 -12.41 10.11 34.86
N THR A 167 -12.43 11.07 35.77
CA THR A 167 -11.84 12.41 35.70
C THR A 167 -10.32 12.42 35.59
N GLY A 168 -9.80 13.32 34.75
CA GLY A 168 -8.69 14.22 35.02
C GLY A 168 -7.27 13.67 35.07
N ARG A 169 -6.50 13.99 33.99
CA ARG A 169 -5.11 14.42 34.19
C ARG A 169 -4.72 15.32 33.00
N GLU A 170 -4.38 16.53 33.34
CA GLU A 170 -3.73 17.49 32.44
C GLU A 170 -2.27 17.05 32.22
N ASP A 171 -1.87 16.79 30.99
CA ASP A 171 -0.47 16.70 30.62
C ASP A 171 -0.13 17.78 29.58
N LYS A 172 0.92 18.50 29.90
CA LYS A 172 1.43 19.69 29.23
C LYS A 172 1.90 19.39 27.81
N GLU A 173 1.46 20.23 26.88
CA GLU A 173 1.97 20.37 25.52
C GLU A 173 3.47 20.65 25.53
N GLY A 174 4.22 19.79 24.86
CA GLY A 174 5.57 20.07 24.38
C GLY A 174 5.50 20.25 22.87
N ASP A 175 5.41 21.50 22.45
CA ASP A 175 5.40 21.90 21.03
C ASP A 175 6.82 21.75 20.46
N GLY A 176 7.09 20.58 19.88
CA GLY A 176 8.33 20.30 19.15
C GLY A 176 8.07 20.48 17.65
N ASP A 177 8.54 21.61 17.11
CA ASP A 177 8.56 21.89 15.67
C ASP A 177 9.32 20.79 14.89
N LEU A 178 8.58 19.83 14.32
CA LEU A 178 9.11 18.78 13.45
C LEU A 178 9.17 19.19 11.97
N SER A 179 8.71 20.40 11.63
CA SER A 179 8.64 20.88 10.22
C SER A 179 10.02 21.11 9.60
N GLY A 180 11.04 21.44 10.41
CA GLY A 180 12.41 21.66 9.96
C GLY A 180 13.15 20.38 9.55
N GLY A 181 12.85 19.25 10.18
CA GLY A 181 13.58 17.99 9.98
C GLY A 181 13.36 17.37 8.61
N LEU A 182 12.12 17.34 8.15
CA LEU A 182 11.75 16.68 6.89
C LEU A 182 12.26 17.47 5.67
N ALA A 183 12.19 18.80 5.72
CA ALA A 183 12.71 19.66 4.66
C ALA A 183 14.25 19.60 4.55
N ALA A 184 14.96 19.37 5.65
CA ALA A 184 16.39 19.14 5.66
C ALA A 184 16.79 17.81 5.04
N ILE A 185 16.05 16.74 5.33
CA ILE A 185 16.25 15.38 4.78
C ILE A 185 16.03 15.39 3.26
N ILE A 186 14.98 16.04 2.77
CA ILE A 186 14.69 16.13 1.33
C ILE A 186 15.78 16.95 0.61
N ARG A 187 16.27 18.02 1.21
CA ARG A 187 17.33 18.86 0.63
C ARG A 187 18.67 18.13 0.54
N ASP A 188 18.97 17.25 1.48
CA ASP A 188 20.22 16.46 1.49
C ASP A 188 20.18 15.31 0.46
N LEU A 189 18.99 14.72 0.24
CA LEU A 189 18.77 13.68 -0.75
C LEU A 189 18.90 14.18 -2.20
N THR A 190 18.75 15.49 -2.45
CA THR A 190 18.84 16.12 -3.78
C THR A 190 20.21 16.73 -4.10
N ARG A 191 21.14 16.75 -3.15
CA ARG A 191 22.51 17.23 -3.39
C ARG A 191 23.30 16.17 -4.17
N ARG A 192 23.64 16.48 -5.41
CA ARG A 192 24.65 15.73 -6.17
C ARG A 192 25.98 15.81 -5.44
N PRO A 193 26.75 14.71 -5.28
CA PRO A 193 28.12 14.81 -4.84
C PRO A 193 28.89 15.63 -5.90
N ALA A 194 29.68 16.60 -5.46
CA ALA A 194 30.62 17.30 -6.33
C ALA A 194 31.63 16.28 -6.86
N SER A 195 31.74 16.22 -8.18
CA SER A 195 32.71 15.42 -8.94
C SER A 195 34.13 15.81 -8.64
#